data_dcb382c23301f43d9d00995116eb8112
#
_entry.id   dcb382c23301f43d9d00995116eb8112
#
_cell.length_a   1.000
_cell.length_b   1.000
_cell.length_c   1.000
_cell.angle_alpha   90.00
_cell.angle_beta   90.00
_cell.angle_gamma   90.00
#
_symmetry.space_group_name_H-M   'P 1'
#
loop_
_entity.id
_entity.type
_entity.pdbx_description
1 polymer ?
#
loop_
_entity_poly.entity_id
_entity_poly.type
_entity_poly.pdbx_seq_one_letter_code
_entity_poly.pdbx_strand_id
1 'polypeptide(L)'
;MKLKNLWLIAVAILIYACNAEETRSWEVTFDPNKPKDPNEQSIINVAAGKFYKMNVVANSAYADKAPLDPWTSGTKLTDEETGTLSTKNRGVGWDVQTVEVIIDLGSLRSITEVSVHAISDPTSQIVFPAQIEVSTSKDKSQWEKAASPISYSDSNGKSDAWGKTDFSNVACRYVKATLKSSASTSTMMLIDEIKVMGEFHNDMKYVPEKGCYHGAFPPLYGFDPEDREGSTDQCAVALFEKLVGKQLSMILWYQNMEPGRNFSEMQTVREKYWGKNYHGKYRFFLYGWLPVIPTQQMANGELDDFHKSYFAEVAAQKVRDMGPIWFRPANEMNGSWTPYYGDPTNYVKAWRRMYNIAEQLGVTAYNVFVWSPNSVSMPGTEANAMKNYYPGDMYVDWLGVSCYPPSLSATYPEERRYPLTLMQGIKQVSADKPIMISEGGYSSTCDHQRWVREWFKLKDEEPRVKAVVWENHENAENGDRRLQSDPLALELYKELVQDPYWLDLIPDAVYSEIETRKNNSK
;
A
#
# COMPACT_ATOMS: atom_id res chain seq x y z
N MET A 1 19.09 -14.07 61.60
CA MET A 1 20.02 -13.06 61.09
C MET A 1 20.26 -13.32 59.62
N LYS A 2 19.68 -12.45 58.76
CA LYS A 2 20.05 -12.16 57.33
C LYS A 2 19.96 -13.28 56.31
N LEU A 3 18.79 -13.43 55.72
CA LEU A 3 18.60 -13.77 54.30
C LEU A 3 18.24 -12.44 53.56
N LYS A 4 19.20 -11.85 52.91
CA LYS A 4 19.07 -10.83 51.87
C LYS A 4 20.31 -10.96 50.98
N ASN A 5 20.13 -11.30 49.73
CA ASN A 5 20.98 -11.16 48.56
C ASN A 5 21.01 -12.45 47.73
N LEU A 6 19.87 -12.75 47.08
CA LEU A 6 19.83 -13.79 46.01
C LEU A 6 18.76 -13.41 44.94
N TRP A 7 18.59 -12.12 44.71
CA TRP A 7 17.60 -11.65 43.70
C TRP A 7 18.17 -10.67 42.65
N LEU A 8 19.51 -10.61 42.51
CA LEU A 8 20.16 -9.66 41.59
C LEU A 8 21.02 -10.34 40.49
N ILE A 9 20.95 -11.67 40.32
CA ILE A 9 21.68 -12.36 39.25
C ILE A 9 20.76 -13.01 38.20
N ALA A 10 19.44 -13.06 38.41
CA ALA A 10 18.50 -13.68 37.48
C ALA A 10 17.90 -12.73 36.45
N VAL A 11 18.22 -11.43 36.48
CA VAL A 11 17.67 -10.42 35.53
C VAL A 11 18.68 -10.04 34.43
N ALA A 12 19.95 -10.46 34.54
CA ALA A 12 20.99 -10.08 33.60
C ALA A 12 21.23 -11.10 32.45
N ILE A 13 20.53 -12.24 32.41
CA ILE A 13 20.74 -13.29 31.38
C ILE A 13 19.54 -13.36 30.38
N LEU A 14 18.49 -12.58 30.54
CA LEU A 14 17.32 -12.55 29.65
C LEU A 14 17.30 -11.34 28.69
N ILE A 15 18.39 -10.56 28.61
CA ILE A 15 18.50 -9.40 27.71
C ILE A 15 19.43 -9.67 26.51
N TYR A 16 19.97 -10.88 26.35
CA TYR A 16 20.94 -11.19 25.28
C TYR A 16 20.46 -12.20 24.23
N ALA A 17 19.15 -12.39 24.08
CA ALA A 17 18.59 -13.33 23.10
C ALA A 17 17.47 -12.73 22.22
N CYS A 18 17.48 -11.42 22.00
CA CYS A 18 16.55 -10.76 21.05
C CYS A 18 17.25 -9.57 20.38
N ASN A 19 18.33 -9.82 19.65
CA ASN A 19 18.86 -8.83 18.72
C ASN A 19 19.51 -9.56 17.56
N ALA A 20 18.68 -10.07 16.68
CA ALA A 20 18.96 -10.33 15.27
C ALA A 20 17.63 -10.35 14.50
N GLU A 21 16.83 -9.30 14.63
CA GLU A 21 15.93 -8.92 13.56
C GLU A 21 16.78 -8.15 12.56
N GLU A 22 17.13 -8.80 11.44
CA GLU A 22 17.53 -8.05 10.26
C GLU A 22 16.43 -7.05 9.95
N THR A 23 16.70 -5.77 10.20
CA THR A 23 15.83 -4.66 9.83
C THR A 23 15.56 -4.77 8.34
N ARG A 24 14.30 -4.98 7.97
CA ARG A 24 13.86 -4.94 6.57
C ARG A 24 14.30 -3.58 6.03
N SER A 25 14.89 -3.54 4.84
CA SER A 25 15.54 -2.36 4.25
C SER A 25 14.63 -1.15 4.02
N TRP A 26 13.33 -1.28 4.26
CA TRP A 26 12.33 -0.21 4.23
C TRP A 26 11.97 0.34 5.63
N GLU A 27 12.48 -0.26 6.71
CA GLU A 27 12.41 0.38 8.03
C GLU A 27 13.37 1.57 8.09
N VAL A 28 12.96 2.66 7.48
CA VAL A 28 13.50 3.96 7.85
C VAL A 28 13.19 4.13 9.33
N THR A 29 14.21 4.24 10.17
CA THR A 29 14.08 4.54 11.60
C THR A 29 13.44 5.92 11.71
N PHE A 30 12.12 5.92 11.79
CA PHE A 30 11.31 7.09 11.82
C PHE A 30 11.20 7.60 13.26
N ASP A 31 11.67 8.82 13.50
CA ASP A 31 11.36 9.55 14.73
C ASP A 31 10.06 10.36 14.50
N PRO A 32 8.92 9.95 15.09
CA PRO A 32 7.64 10.62 14.89
C PRO A 32 7.62 12.07 15.39
N ASN A 33 8.64 12.48 16.17
CA ASN A 33 8.74 13.83 16.73
C ASN A 33 9.70 14.74 15.94
N LYS A 34 10.39 14.22 14.93
CA LYS A 34 11.29 15.01 14.09
C LYS A 34 10.60 15.28 12.75
N PRO A 35 10.24 16.55 12.45
CA PRO A 35 9.76 16.91 11.12
C PRO A 35 10.86 16.58 10.10
N LYS A 36 10.52 15.75 9.11
CA LYS A 36 11.39 15.51 7.97
C LYS A 36 11.45 16.76 7.10
N ASP A 37 12.64 17.06 6.57
CA ASP A 37 12.76 18.02 5.48
C ASP A 37 11.98 17.45 4.27
N PRO A 38 10.97 18.14 3.74
CA PRO A 38 10.23 17.68 2.56
C PRO A 38 11.11 17.52 1.31
N ASN A 39 12.34 18.02 1.33
CA ASN A 39 13.34 17.84 0.29
C ASN A 39 14.36 16.73 0.60
N GLU A 40 14.25 16.04 1.74
CA GLU A 40 15.16 14.95 2.08
C GLU A 40 14.92 13.76 1.16
N GLN A 41 15.87 13.49 0.27
CA GLN A 41 15.86 12.32 -0.60
C GLN A 41 16.17 11.07 0.23
N SER A 42 15.26 10.12 0.23
CA SER A 42 15.51 8.81 0.86
C SER A 42 16.07 7.85 -0.18
N ILE A 43 17.19 7.19 0.15
CA ILE A 43 17.70 6.07 -0.65
C ILE A 43 17.06 4.79 -0.11
N ILE A 44 16.28 4.13 -0.94
CA ILE A 44 15.57 2.89 -0.58
C ILE A 44 15.80 1.81 -1.65
N ASN A 45 15.41 0.56 -1.36
CA ASN A 45 15.37 -0.51 -2.35
C ASN A 45 14.19 -0.27 -3.33
N VAL A 46 14.46 0.38 -4.46
CA VAL A 46 13.45 0.69 -5.49
C VAL A 46 13.05 -0.54 -6.32
N ALA A 47 13.73 -1.68 -6.16
CA ALA A 47 13.35 -2.96 -6.76
C ALA A 47 12.41 -3.80 -5.90
N ALA A 48 12.19 -3.44 -4.62
CA ALA A 48 11.40 -4.23 -3.69
C ALA A 48 10.00 -4.58 -4.24
N GLY A 49 9.72 -5.87 -4.41
CA GLY A 49 8.46 -6.39 -4.95
C GLY A 49 8.22 -6.13 -6.45
N LYS A 50 9.19 -5.59 -7.20
CA LYS A 50 9.06 -5.35 -8.63
C LYS A 50 9.13 -6.65 -9.44
N PHE A 51 8.43 -6.69 -10.56
CA PHE A 51 8.49 -7.80 -11.49
C PHE A 51 9.82 -7.82 -12.25
N TYR A 52 10.28 -9.02 -12.57
CA TYR A 52 11.44 -9.24 -13.41
C TYR A 52 11.16 -10.26 -14.52
N LYS A 53 11.96 -10.26 -15.55
CA LYS A 53 11.94 -11.22 -16.64
C LYS A 53 13.29 -11.91 -16.75
N MET A 54 13.26 -13.15 -17.19
CA MET A 54 14.45 -13.97 -17.45
C MET A 54 14.49 -14.40 -18.92
N ASN A 55 15.68 -14.47 -19.51
CA ASN A 55 15.84 -14.98 -20.87
C ASN A 55 15.91 -16.52 -20.93
N VAL A 56 16.10 -17.19 -19.78
CA VAL A 56 16.17 -18.65 -19.65
C VAL A 56 15.24 -19.09 -18.53
N VAL A 57 14.53 -20.18 -18.73
CA VAL A 57 13.68 -20.81 -17.73
C VAL A 57 14.54 -21.34 -16.58
N ALA A 58 14.15 -21.07 -15.36
CA ALA A 58 14.84 -21.58 -14.17
C ALA A 58 14.66 -23.10 -14.01
N ASN A 59 15.59 -23.73 -13.30
CA ASN A 59 15.47 -25.13 -12.89
C ASN A 59 14.17 -25.34 -12.08
N SER A 60 13.43 -26.39 -12.36
CA SER A 60 12.11 -26.64 -11.79
C SER A 60 12.09 -26.74 -10.25
N ALA A 61 13.19 -27.17 -9.64
CA ALA A 61 13.32 -27.24 -8.17
C ALA A 61 13.49 -25.86 -7.51
N TYR A 62 13.95 -24.85 -8.27
CA TYR A 62 14.27 -23.51 -7.83
C TYR A 62 13.61 -22.46 -8.73
N ALA A 63 12.46 -22.77 -9.30
CA ALA A 63 11.73 -21.85 -10.15
C ALA A 63 10.97 -20.83 -9.31
N ASP A 64 10.92 -19.61 -9.82
CA ASP A 64 9.81 -18.73 -9.52
C ASP A 64 8.59 -19.17 -10.35
N LYS A 65 7.40 -18.74 -10.00
CA LYS A 65 6.22 -19.05 -10.82
C LYS A 65 6.47 -18.60 -12.26
N ALA A 66 6.18 -19.48 -13.20
CA ALA A 66 6.30 -19.16 -14.61
C ALA A 66 5.55 -17.85 -14.91
N PRO A 67 6.13 -16.94 -15.69
CA PRO A 67 5.43 -15.76 -16.12
C PRO A 67 4.21 -16.20 -16.92
N LEU A 68 3.02 -15.99 -16.36
CA LEU A 68 1.77 -16.30 -17.05
C LEU A 68 1.58 -15.38 -18.27
N ASP A 69 2.36 -14.31 -18.36
CA ASP A 69 2.21 -13.23 -19.32
C ASP A 69 3.35 -12.23 -19.12
N PRO A 70 3.67 -11.36 -20.11
CA PRO A 70 4.66 -10.28 -19.92
C PRO A 70 4.42 -9.37 -18.71
N TRP A 71 3.22 -9.40 -18.13
CA TRP A 71 2.82 -8.58 -16.98
C TRP A 71 3.07 -9.25 -15.63
N THR A 72 3.19 -10.56 -15.58
CA THR A 72 3.22 -11.35 -14.34
C THR A 72 4.46 -12.18 -14.24
N SER A 73 5.61 -11.54 -14.28
CA SER A 73 6.86 -12.16 -13.83
C SER A 73 6.77 -12.45 -12.34
N GLY A 74 7.57 -13.37 -11.85
CA GLY A 74 7.70 -13.60 -10.42
C GLY A 74 8.29 -12.39 -9.69
N THR A 75 8.23 -12.44 -8.38
CA THR A 75 8.81 -11.42 -7.49
C THR A 75 9.81 -12.02 -6.50
N LYS A 76 10.14 -13.30 -6.62
CA LYS A 76 10.97 -14.05 -5.68
C LYS A 76 12.40 -13.48 -5.54
N LEU A 77 12.91 -12.82 -6.58
CA LEU A 77 14.22 -12.15 -6.57
C LEU A 77 14.16 -10.68 -6.11
N THR A 78 12.99 -10.22 -5.68
CA THR A 78 12.78 -8.82 -5.29
C THR A 78 11.82 -8.71 -4.10
N ASP A 79 11.58 -9.80 -3.37
CA ASP A 79 10.57 -9.85 -2.30
C ASP A 79 11.13 -9.44 -0.92
N GLU A 80 12.41 -9.04 -0.87
CA GLU A 80 13.16 -8.66 0.33
C GLU A 80 13.39 -9.82 1.31
N GLU A 81 13.22 -11.06 0.85
CA GLU A 81 13.51 -12.25 1.64
C GLU A 81 14.78 -12.94 1.16
N THR A 82 15.76 -13.09 2.04
CA THR A 82 16.95 -13.87 1.75
C THR A 82 16.83 -15.29 2.27
N GLY A 83 17.42 -16.23 1.54
CA GLY A 83 17.55 -17.62 1.94
C GLY A 83 18.90 -17.92 2.60
N THR A 84 18.96 -19.08 3.19
CA THR A 84 20.18 -19.70 3.69
C THR A 84 20.32 -21.09 3.09
N LEU A 85 21.37 -21.84 3.43
CA LEU A 85 21.51 -23.21 3.00
C LEU A 85 20.27 -24.09 3.30
N SER A 86 19.61 -23.87 4.44
CA SER A 86 18.41 -24.61 4.84
C SER A 86 17.12 -24.13 4.15
N THR A 87 17.12 -22.91 3.65
CA THR A 87 15.97 -22.27 2.98
C THR A 87 16.28 -21.91 1.53
N LYS A 88 17.20 -22.63 0.87
CA LYS A 88 17.64 -22.40 -0.50
C LYS A 88 16.52 -22.49 -1.55
N ASN A 89 15.39 -23.08 -1.21
CA ASN A 89 14.17 -23.06 -2.05
C ASN A 89 13.54 -21.67 -2.21
N ARG A 90 13.99 -20.68 -1.45
CA ARG A 90 13.64 -19.26 -1.66
C ARG A 90 14.32 -18.69 -2.89
N GLY A 91 15.44 -19.25 -3.32
CA GLY A 91 16.18 -18.79 -4.50
C GLY A 91 15.57 -19.23 -5.84
N VAL A 92 16.07 -18.62 -6.91
CA VAL A 92 15.85 -18.99 -8.30
C VAL A 92 17.18 -19.48 -8.86
N GLY A 93 17.17 -20.64 -9.51
CA GLY A 93 18.39 -21.33 -9.92
C GLY A 93 18.41 -21.69 -11.40
N TRP A 94 19.61 -21.67 -11.99
CA TRP A 94 19.84 -22.02 -13.40
C TRP A 94 21.11 -22.85 -13.57
N ASP A 95 20.97 -23.92 -14.32
CA ASP A 95 22.06 -24.84 -14.72
C ASP A 95 22.56 -24.52 -16.13
N VAL A 96 22.81 -23.24 -16.40
CA VAL A 96 23.32 -22.72 -17.68
C VAL A 96 24.53 -21.82 -17.48
N GLN A 97 25.28 -21.58 -18.56
CA GLN A 97 26.49 -20.74 -18.52
C GLN A 97 26.18 -19.26 -18.30
N THR A 98 25.06 -18.78 -18.83
CA THR A 98 24.69 -17.36 -18.76
C THR A 98 23.18 -17.23 -18.68
N VAL A 99 22.71 -16.36 -17.78
CA VAL A 99 21.31 -15.97 -17.69
C VAL A 99 21.20 -14.46 -17.49
N GLU A 100 20.22 -13.85 -18.10
CA GLU A 100 19.85 -12.44 -17.90
C GLU A 100 18.57 -12.34 -17.09
N VAL A 101 18.59 -11.51 -16.05
CA VAL A 101 17.42 -11.11 -15.26
C VAL A 101 17.23 -9.62 -15.45
N ILE A 102 16.07 -9.20 -15.94
CA ILE A 102 15.74 -7.78 -16.18
C ILE A 102 14.61 -7.38 -15.25
N ILE A 103 14.87 -6.40 -14.38
CA ILE A 103 13.90 -5.79 -13.47
C ILE A 103 13.36 -4.51 -14.10
N ASP A 104 12.04 -4.31 -14.10
CA ASP A 104 11.37 -3.05 -14.44
C ASP A 104 11.07 -2.28 -13.15
N LEU A 105 11.74 -1.17 -12.91
CA LEU A 105 11.52 -0.30 -11.75
C LEU A 105 10.22 0.50 -11.84
N GLY A 106 9.47 0.36 -12.95
CA GLY A 106 8.18 0.99 -13.21
C GLY A 106 8.27 2.41 -13.74
N SER A 107 9.22 3.20 -13.26
CA SER A 107 9.49 4.57 -13.71
C SER A 107 11.00 4.84 -13.71
N LEU A 108 11.40 6.00 -14.26
CA LEU A 108 12.79 6.45 -14.13
C LEU A 108 13.14 6.68 -12.66
N ARG A 109 14.25 6.08 -12.22
CA ARG A 109 14.82 6.21 -10.88
C ARG A 109 16.28 6.59 -10.99
N SER A 110 16.77 7.38 -10.07
CA SER A 110 18.20 7.64 -9.89
C SER A 110 18.75 6.59 -8.95
N ILE A 111 19.59 5.65 -9.44
CA ILE A 111 20.10 4.55 -8.64
C ILE A 111 21.56 4.75 -8.24
N THR A 112 21.93 4.22 -7.07
CA THR A 112 23.27 4.34 -6.49
C THR A 112 23.97 3.01 -6.28
N GLU A 113 23.25 1.90 -6.13
CA GLU A 113 23.83 0.58 -5.90
C GLU A 113 22.92 -0.52 -6.45
N VAL A 114 23.50 -1.59 -6.95
CA VAL A 114 22.81 -2.87 -7.17
C VAL A 114 23.54 -3.95 -6.40
N SER A 115 22.83 -4.67 -5.56
CA SER A 115 23.36 -5.80 -4.80
C SER A 115 22.54 -7.07 -5.06
N VAL A 116 23.22 -8.22 -5.05
CA VAL A 116 22.64 -9.54 -5.31
C VAL A 116 23.04 -10.50 -4.21
N HIS A 117 22.06 -11.15 -3.60
CA HIS A 117 22.29 -12.23 -2.66
C HIS A 117 22.30 -13.57 -3.40
N ALA A 118 23.27 -14.41 -3.09
CA ALA A 118 23.43 -15.72 -3.71
C ALA A 118 23.72 -16.80 -2.67
N ILE A 119 23.36 -18.03 -2.99
CA ILE A 119 23.51 -19.21 -2.14
C ILE A 119 24.45 -20.21 -2.81
N SER A 120 25.35 -20.83 -2.04
CA SER A 120 26.25 -21.90 -2.47
C SER A 120 26.06 -23.15 -1.60
N ASP A 121 25.84 -24.28 -2.25
CA ASP A 121 25.80 -25.60 -1.67
C ASP A 121 26.57 -26.58 -2.57
N PRO A 122 27.91 -26.67 -2.42
CA PRO A 122 28.73 -27.54 -3.26
C PRO A 122 28.30 -29.00 -3.24
N THR A 123 27.68 -29.47 -2.13
CA THR A 123 27.20 -30.86 -2.01
C THR A 123 25.99 -31.13 -2.93
N SER A 124 25.24 -30.10 -3.26
CA SER A 124 24.11 -30.12 -4.23
C SER A 124 24.48 -29.53 -5.60
N GLN A 125 25.77 -29.34 -5.87
CA GLN A 125 26.32 -28.73 -7.10
C GLN A 125 25.79 -27.29 -7.34
N ILE A 126 25.47 -26.56 -6.26
CA ILE A 126 25.06 -25.15 -6.31
C ILE A 126 26.30 -24.30 -6.01
N VAL A 127 26.60 -23.34 -6.88
CA VAL A 127 27.75 -22.45 -6.76
C VAL A 127 27.34 -20.99 -6.88
N PHE A 128 28.15 -20.11 -6.27
CA PHE A 128 28.00 -18.68 -6.56
C PHE A 128 28.22 -18.41 -8.05
N PRO A 129 27.50 -17.42 -8.64
CA PRO A 129 27.89 -16.89 -9.94
C PRO A 129 29.38 -16.46 -9.94
N ALA A 130 30.11 -16.78 -10.99
CA ALA A 130 31.51 -16.35 -11.13
C ALA A 130 31.63 -14.83 -11.17
N GLN A 131 30.68 -14.22 -11.86
CA GLN A 131 30.48 -12.77 -11.90
C GLN A 131 29.04 -12.46 -12.31
N ILE A 132 28.57 -11.27 -11.92
CA ILE A 132 27.32 -10.70 -12.41
C ILE A 132 27.63 -9.35 -13.02
N GLU A 133 27.42 -9.19 -14.34
CA GLU A 133 27.49 -7.91 -15.00
C GLU A 133 26.15 -7.19 -14.83
N VAL A 134 26.16 -5.97 -14.30
CA VAL A 134 24.96 -5.15 -14.16
C VAL A 134 24.94 -4.10 -15.27
N SER A 135 23.79 -3.93 -15.90
CA SER A 135 23.57 -2.89 -16.90
C SER A 135 22.24 -2.17 -16.64
N THR A 136 22.19 -0.90 -16.99
CA THR A 136 21.01 -0.04 -16.81
C THR A 136 20.50 0.45 -18.14
N SER A 137 19.19 0.74 -18.22
CA SER A 137 18.57 1.30 -19.41
C SER A 137 17.34 2.14 -19.05
N LYS A 138 17.04 3.14 -19.87
CA LYS A 138 15.81 3.94 -19.76
C LYS A 138 14.62 3.30 -20.46
N ASP A 139 14.86 2.55 -21.55
CA ASP A 139 13.84 2.10 -22.50
C ASP A 139 14.07 0.68 -23.07
N LYS A 140 15.09 -0.05 -22.59
CA LYS A 140 15.59 -1.36 -23.09
C LYS A 140 16.29 -1.32 -24.46
N SER A 141 16.41 -0.18 -25.12
CA SER A 141 17.07 -0.08 -26.42
C SER A 141 18.57 0.09 -26.30
N GLN A 142 19.03 0.87 -25.33
CA GLN A 142 20.44 1.08 -25.01
C GLN A 142 20.72 0.64 -23.57
N TRP A 143 21.85 -0.06 -23.40
CA TRP A 143 22.28 -0.58 -22.10
C TRP A 143 23.66 -0.05 -21.75
N GLU A 144 23.76 0.57 -20.58
CA GLU A 144 25.02 1.08 -20.02
C GLU A 144 25.47 0.14 -18.89
N LYS A 145 26.71 -0.38 -18.99
CA LYS A 145 27.25 -1.30 -17.98
C LYS A 145 27.78 -0.54 -16.78
N ALA A 146 27.62 -1.15 -15.58
CA ALA A 146 28.34 -0.74 -14.39
C ALA A 146 29.87 -0.83 -14.60
N ALA A 147 30.61 0.00 -13.87
CA ALA A 147 32.09 0.05 -13.97
C ALA A 147 32.75 -1.27 -13.56
N SER A 148 32.17 -1.99 -12.60
CA SER A 148 32.70 -3.26 -12.09
C SER A 148 31.58 -4.31 -12.01
N PRO A 149 31.86 -5.58 -12.35
CA PRO A 149 30.92 -6.65 -12.13
C PRO A 149 30.85 -7.00 -10.64
N ILE A 150 29.74 -7.58 -10.21
CA ILE A 150 29.61 -8.18 -8.88
C ILE A 150 30.40 -9.50 -8.87
N SER A 151 31.13 -9.74 -7.78
CA SER A 151 31.95 -10.92 -7.55
C SER A 151 31.73 -11.43 -6.12
N TYR A 152 31.91 -12.74 -5.93
CA TYR A 152 31.81 -13.42 -4.63
C TYR A 152 33.18 -13.96 -4.17
N SER A 153 34.31 -13.41 -4.63
CA SER A 153 35.66 -13.84 -4.29
C SER A 153 35.96 -13.88 -2.78
N ASP A 154 35.36 -12.94 -2.04
CA ASP A 154 35.54 -12.80 -0.60
C ASP A 154 34.59 -13.68 0.22
N SER A 155 33.78 -14.50 -0.43
CA SER A 155 32.76 -15.36 0.18
C SER A 155 33.26 -16.81 0.37
N ASN A 156 34.56 -17.05 0.32
CA ASN A 156 35.15 -18.38 0.43
C ASN A 156 34.76 -19.05 1.77
N GLY A 157 34.14 -20.22 1.67
CA GLY A 157 33.67 -20.99 2.83
C GLY A 157 32.32 -20.55 3.40
N LYS A 158 31.67 -19.53 2.83
CA LYS A 158 30.30 -19.12 3.18
C LYS A 158 29.28 -19.88 2.33
N SER A 159 28.12 -20.17 2.92
CA SER A 159 26.98 -20.79 2.24
C SER A 159 26.09 -19.78 1.50
N ASP A 160 26.18 -18.52 1.86
CA ASP A 160 25.42 -17.42 1.26
C ASP A 160 26.19 -16.10 1.38
N ALA A 161 25.98 -15.17 0.46
CA ALA A 161 26.68 -13.89 0.47
C ALA A 161 25.99 -12.83 -0.39
N TRP A 162 26.15 -11.58 0.02
CA TRP A 162 25.87 -10.41 -0.80
C TRP A 162 27.10 -10.00 -1.64
N GLY A 163 26.87 -9.77 -2.93
CA GLY A 163 27.80 -9.06 -3.79
C GLY A 163 27.16 -7.76 -4.28
N LYS A 164 27.93 -6.73 -4.59
CA LYS A 164 27.40 -5.44 -5.00
C LYS A 164 28.25 -4.71 -6.04
N THR A 165 27.63 -3.76 -6.73
CA THR A 165 28.26 -2.75 -7.59
C THR A 165 27.63 -1.40 -7.38
N ASP A 166 28.44 -0.34 -7.38
CA ASP A 166 28.01 1.02 -7.11
C ASP A 166 27.80 1.79 -8.43
N PHE A 167 26.93 2.80 -8.38
CA PHE A 167 26.61 3.73 -9.46
C PHE A 167 26.68 5.17 -8.96
N SER A 168 27.03 6.11 -9.86
CA SER A 168 27.05 7.54 -9.55
C SER A 168 25.73 8.20 -9.97
N ASN A 169 24.63 7.91 -9.27
CA ASN A 169 23.30 8.46 -9.53
C ASN A 169 22.87 8.31 -11.00
N VAL A 170 22.76 7.07 -11.46
CA VAL A 170 22.38 6.78 -12.85
C VAL A 170 20.86 6.73 -12.98
N ALA A 171 20.30 7.58 -13.84
CA ALA A 171 18.87 7.57 -14.16
C ALA A 171 18.51 6.41 -15.09
N CYS A 172 17.74 5.44 -14.60
CA CYS A 172 17.28 4.28 -15.37
C CYS A 172 15.86 3.85 -14.95
N ARG A 173 15.20 3.10 -15.83
CA ARG A 173 13.97 2.37 -15.52
C ARG A 173 14.20 0.86 -15.42
N TYR A 174 15.17 0.36 -16.18
CA TYR A 174 15.46 -1.08 -16.27
C TYR A 174 16.84 -1.37 -15.74
N VAL A 175 16.93 -2.41 -14.91
CA VAL A 175 18.20 -2.97 -14.43
C VAL A 175 18.32 -4.40 -14.94
N LYS A 176 19.43 -4.73 -15.58
CA LYS A 176 19.74 -6.06 -16.08
C LYS A 176 20.93 -6.64 -15.32
N ALA A 177 20.72 -7.76 -14.67
CA ALA A 177 21.79 -8.60 -14.11
C ALA A 177 22.08 -9.77 -15.05
N THR A 178 23.30 -9.85 -15.57
CA THR A 178 23.79 -10.95 -16.40
C THR A 178 24.70 -11.83 -15.56
N LEU A 179 24.16 -12.96 -15.09
CA LEU A 179 24.87 -13.95 -14.29
C LEU A 179 25.70 -14.86 -15.20
N LYS A 180 26.94 -15.11 -14.80
CA LYS A 180 27.85 -16.01 -15.52
C LYS A 180 28.38 -17.08 -14.60
N SER A 181 28.35 -18.34 -15.06
CA SER A 181 28.95 -19.47 -14.34
C SER A 181 30.44 -19.61 -14.67
N SER A 182 31.23 -20.03 -13.68
CA SER A 182 32.66 -20.38 -13.89
C SER A 182 32.85 -21.81 -14.34
N ALA A 183 31.84 -22.65 -14.18
CA ALA A 183 31.98 -24.09 -14.27
C ALA A 183 31.35 -24.66 -15.54
N SER A 184 31.73 -25.93 -15.81
CA SER A 184 31.06 -26.76 -16.81
C SER A 184 29.56 -26.92 -16.51
N THR A 185 28.81 -27.37 -17.46
CA THR A 185 27.33 -27.50 -17.50
C THR A 185 26.66 -28.32 -16.37
N SER A 186 27.40 -28.74 -15.34
CA SER A 186 26.89 -29.58 -14.24
C SER A 186 26.62 -28.82 -12.94
N THR A 187 26.89 -27.53 -12.87
CA THR A 187 26.67 -26.72 -11.66
C THR A 187 25.59 -25.67 -11.87
N MET A 188 24.81 -25.41 -10.83
CA MET A 188 23.71 -24.45 -10.84
C MET A 188 24.14 -23.15 -10.15
N MET A 189 23.83 -22.01 -10.74
CA MET A 189 23.86 -20.71 -10.07
C MET A 189 22.53 -20.50 -9.37
N LEU A 190 22.55 -20.08 -8.09
CA LEU A 190 21.36 -19.81 -7.28
C LEU A 190 21.47 -18.43 -6.64
N ILE A 191 20.51 -17.56 -6.95
CA ILE A 191 20.34 -16.26 -6.29
C ILE A 191 18.94 -16.16 -5.72
N ASP A 192 18.73 -15.34 -4.70
CA ASP A 192 17.45 -15.23 -4.03
C ASP A 192 16.95 -13.79 -3.83
N GLU A 193 17.85 -12.80 -3.94
CA GLU A 193 17.43 -11.39 -3.83
C GLU A 193 18.32 -10.48 -4.70
N ILE A 194 17.68 -9.50 -5.34
CA ILE A 194 18.32 -8.40 -6.07
C ILE A 194 17.77 -7.09 -5.51
N LYS A 195 18.62 -6.30 -4.83
CA LYS A 195 18.29 -4.95 -4.38
C LYS A 195 18.84 -3.93 -5.36
N VAL A 196 18.06 -2.90 -5.61
CA VAL A 196 18.47 -1.71 -6.36
C VAL A 196 18.24 -0.51 -5.47
N MET A 197 19.32 0.07 -4.95
CA MET A 197 19.24 1.25 -4.10
C MET A 197 19.10 2.50 -4.96
N GLY A 198 18.09 3.29 -4.71
CA GLY A 198 17.82 4.47 -5.51
C GLY A 198 17.01 5.53 -4.77
N GLU A 199 16.99 6.72 -5.36
CA GLU A 199 16.27 7.86 -4.81
C GLU A 199 14.75 7.64 -4.89
N PHE A 200 14.09 7.94 -3.78
CA PHE A 200 12.64 7.96 -3.67
C PHE A 200 12.18 9.36 -3.23
N HIS A 201 11.24 9.89 -4.01
CA HIS A 201 10.52 11.11 -3.67
C HIS A 201 9.08 10.77 -3.35
N ASN A 202 8.59 11.27 -2.22
CA ASN A 202 7.20 11.08 -1.84
C ASN A 202 6.31 11.97 -2.72
N ASP A 203 5.61 11.37 -3.68
CA ASP A 203 4.66 12.07 -4.54
C ASP A 203 3.28 12.11 -3.85
N MET A 204 3.03 13.21 -3.12
CA MET A 204 1.75 13.43 -2.45
C MET A 204 0.71 13.96 -3.43
N LYS A 205 -0.16 13.08 -3.95
CA LYS A 205 -1.18 13.44 -4.93
C LYS A 205 -2.40 14.07 -4.27
N TYR A 206 -2.86 15.18 -4.83
CA TYR A 206 -4.15 15.81 -4.54
C TYR A 206 -4.35 16.20 -3.07
N VAL A 207 -3.27 16.55 -2.39
CA VAL A 207 -3.32 17.01 -0.99
C VAL A 207 -3.71 18.49 -0.98
N PRO A 208 -4.82 18.90 -0.35
CA PRO A 208 -5.18 20.29 -0.27
C PRO A 208 -4.19 21.04 0.65
N GLU A 209 -3.69 22.19 0.20
CA GLU A 209 -2.82 23.04 1.02
C GLU A 209 -3.52 23.42 2.32
N LYS A 210 -4.77 23.87 2.19
CA LYS A 210 -5.64 24.21 3.31
C LYS A 210 -6.93 23.40 3.25
N GLY A 211 -7.42 23.01 4.45
CA GLY A 211 -8.68 22.29 4.56
C GLY A 211 -8.53 20.77 4.51
N CYS A 212 -9.68 20.13 4.56
CA CYS A 212 -9.85 18.69 4.63
C CYS A 212 -11.06 18.30 3.78
N TYR A 213 -10.91 17.32 2.90
CA TYR A 213 -12.03 16.84 2.08
C TYR A 213 -13.12 16.26 2.95
N HIS A 214 -14.35 16.74 2.74
CA HIS A 214 -15.55 16.25 3.40
C HIS A 214 -16.21 15.19 2.52
N GLY A 215 -16.29 13.97 3.03
CA GLY A 215 -16.83 12.82 2.32
C GLY A 215 -17.83 12.03 3.13
N ALA A 216 -18.58 11.16 2.44
CA ALA A 216 -19.47 10.20 3.07
C ALA A 216 -19.60 8.90 2.27
N PHE A 217 -20.02 7.85 2.96
CA PHE A 217 -20.68 6.68 2.41
C PHE A 217 -22.19 6.83 2.74
N PRO A 218 -22.98 7.40 1.84
CA PRO A 218 -24.41 7.54 2.08
C PRO A 218 -25.09 6.19 1.85
N PRO A 219 -26.04 5.79 2.70
CA PRO A 219 -26.65 4.49 2.58
C PRO A 219 -27.46 4.38 1.30
N LEU A 220 -27.28 3.26 0.62
CA LEU A 220 -28.16 2.87 -0.50
C LEU A 220 -29.42 2.17 0.00
N TYR A 221 -29.48 1.85 1.28
CA TYR A 221 -30.60 1.15 1.90
C TYR A 221 -31.42 2.10 2.75
N GLY A 222 -32.74 2.09 2.55
CA GLY A 222 -33.71 2.94 3.24
C GLY A 222 -34.24 4.11 2.38
N PHE A 223 -33.73 4.27 1.19
CA PHE A 223 -34.35 5.08 0.13
C PHE A 223 -34.97 4.15 -0.91
N ASP A 224 -35.99 4.61 -1.61
CA ASP A 224 -36.63 3.86 -2.68
C ASP A 224 -35.54 3.36 -3.67
N PRO A 225 -35.57 2.06 -4.07
CA PRO A 225 -34.64 1.54 -5.08
C PRO A 225 -34.60 2.33 -6.39
N GLU A 226 -35.66 3.02 -6.72
CA GLU A 226 -35.75 3.90 -7.89
C GLU A 226 -34.97 5.21 -7.69
N ASP A 227 -34.73 5.63 -6.44
CA ASP A 227 -33.98 6.83 -6.08
C ASP A 227 -32.44 6.62 -6.02
N ARG A 228 -31.95 5.43 -6.37
CA ARG A 228 -30.51 5.10 -6.35
C ARG A 228 -29.72 5.71 -7.50
N GLU A 229 -30.39 6.26 -8.49
CA GLU A 229 -29.73 6.81 -9.66
C GLU A 229 -29.29 8.25 -9.42
N GLY A 230 -27.98 8.47 -9.41
CA GLY A 230 -27.31 9.73 -9.08
C GLY A 230 -27.58 10.91 -10.00
N SER A 231 -28.67 10.87 -10.78
CA SER A 231 -29.10 11.93 -11.67
C SER A 231 -30.27 12.77 -11.14
N THR A 232 -30.85 12.38 -9.99
CA THR A 232 -31.99 13.08 -9.38
C THR A 232 -31.61 13.70 -8.04
N ASP A 233 -32.36 14.72 -7.62
CA ASP A 233 -32.21 15.35 -6.30
C ASP A 233 -32.58 14.41 -5.13
N GLN A 234 -32.95 13.18 -5.43
CA GLN A 234 -33.37 12.14 -4.49
C GLN A 234 -32.38 10.99 -4.34
N CYS A 235 -31.23 11.03 -5.04
CA CYS A 235 -30.18 10.02 -4.85
C CYS A 235 -29.61 10.10 -3.42
N ALA A 236 -29.05 8.97 -2.95
CA ALA A 236 -28.49 8.88 -1.59
C ALA A 236 -27.47 9.98 -1.27
N VAL A 237 -26.67 10.39 -2.25
CA VAL A 237 -25.70 11.49 -2.12
C VAL A 237 -26.41 12.81 -1.91
N ALA A 238 -27.37 13.17 -2.76
CA ALA A 238 -28.12 14.43 -2.67
C ALA A 238 -28.93 14.50 -1.37
N LEU A 239 -29.53 13.40 -0.94
CA LEU A 239 -30.28 13.33 0.32
C LEU A 239 -29.36 13.52 1.54
N PHE A 240 -28.14 12.94 1.52
CA PHE A 240 -27.17 13.17 2.59
C PHE A 240 -26.70 14.63 2.61
N GLU A 241 -26.37 15.21 1.45
CA GLU A 241 -25.98 16.62 1.34
C GLU A 241 -27.06 17.56 1.86
N LYS A 242 -28.32 17.27 1.53
CA LYS A 242 -29.49 18.01 2.07
C LYS A 242 -29.63 17.81 3.58
N LEU A 243 -29.40 16.59 4.08
CA LEU A 243 -29.47 16.27 5.51
C LEU A 243 -28.48 17.09 6.32
N VAL A 244 -27.21 17.17 5.87
CA VAL A 244 -26.15 17.87 6.59
C VAL A 244 -25.98 19.34 6.20
N GLY A 245 -26.65 19.78 5.11
CA GLY A 245 -26.59 21.16 4.62
C GLY A 245 -25.25 21.52 3.96
N LYS A 246 -24.48 20.53 3.49
CA LYS A 246 -23.19 20.74 2.83
C LYS A 246 -22.93 19.67 1.78
N GLN A 247 -22.28 20.07 0.68
CA GLN A 247 -21.91 19.16 -0.40
C GLN A 247 -20.73 18.26 -0.01
N LEU A 248 -20.55 17.16 -0.75
CA LEU A 248 -19.45 16.22 -0.59
C LEU A 248 -18.41 16.42 -1.68
N SER A 249 -17.15 16.56 -1.29
CA SER A 249 -16.00 16.53 -2.19
C SER A 249 -15.52 15.10 -2.48
N MET A 250 -15.92 14.13 -1.65
CA MET A 250 -15.52 12.73 -1.77
C MET A 250 -16.69 11.80 -1.46
N ILE A 251 -16.78 10.68 -2.20
CA ILE A 251 -17.79 9.64 -1.99
C ILE A 251 -17.10 8.29 -1.90
N LEU A 252 -17.44 7.51 -0.87
CA LEU A 252 -16.99 6.14 -0.71
C LEU A 252 -17.98 5.18 -1.36
N TRP A 253 -17.43 4.17 -2.03
CA TRP A 253 -18.16 3.07 -2.63
C TRP A 253 -17.44 1.75 -2.42
N TYR A 254 -18.15 0.63 -2.34
CA TYR A 254 -17.58 -0.70 -2.13
C TYR A 254 -17.93 -1.68 -3.24
N GLN A 255 -16.98 -2.58 -3.54
CA GLN A 255 -17.20 -3.71 -4.42
C GLN A 255 -16.23 -4.86 -4.09
N ASN A 256 -16.64 -6.11 -4.37
CA ASN A 256 -15.80 -7.28 -4.18
C ASN A 256 -14.79 -7.46 -5.33
N MET A 257 -13.59 -7.93 -4.99
CA MET A 257 -12.62 -8.47 -5.94
C MET A 257 -12.73 -9.99 -5.97
N GLU A 258 -12.99 -10.53 -7.14
CA GLU A 258 -13.22 -11.97 -7.34
C GLU A 258 -12.28 -12.50 -8.43
N PRO A 259 -11.63 -13.69 -8.21
CA PRO A 259 -10.87 -14.35 -9.24
C PRO A 259 -11.70 -14.62 -10.50
N GLY A 260 -11.12 -14.43 -11.67
CA GLY A 260 -11.78 -14.69 -12.95
C GLY A 260 -12.85 -13.68 -13.37
N ARG A 261 -13.16 -12.69 -12.53
CA ARG A 261 -14.09 -11.61 -12.89
C ARG A 261 -13.36 -10.59 -13.79
N ASN A 262 -13.92 -10.33 -14.97
CA ASN A 262 -13.55 -9.18 -15.79
C ASN A 262 -14.36 -7.98 -15.34
N PHE A 263 -13.66 -6.89 -15.02
CA PHE A 263 -14.31 -5.65 -14.63
C PHE A 263 -14.45 -4.71 -15.84
N SER A 264 -15.66 -4.23 -16.11
CA SER A 264 -15.97 -3.33 -17.24
C SER A 264 -17.07 -2.30 -16.90
N GLU A 265 -17.24 -2.01 -15.61
CA GLU A 265 -18.39 -1.26 -15.10
C GLU A 265 -18.05 0.11 -14.55
N MET A 266 -16.77 0.54 -14.60
CA MET A 266 -16.31 1.76 -13.90
C MET A 266 -17.08 3.02 -14.36
N GLN A 267 -17.24 3.17 -15.66
CA GLN A 267 -17.97 4.32 -16.20
C GLN A 267 -19.43 4.30 -15.73
N THR A 268 -20.10 3.17 -15.89
CA THR A 268 -21.52 3.02 -15.50
C THR A 268 -21.73 3.26 -14.02
N VAL A 269 -20.85 2.70 -13.16
CA VAL A 269 -20.89 2.91 -11.71
C VAL A 269 -20.73 4.39 -11.38
N ARG A 270 -19.76 5.06 -11.99
CA ARG A 270 -19.54 6.50 -11.76
C ARG A 270 -20.69 7.35 -12.26
N GLU A 271 -21.22 7.09 -13.43
CA GLU A 271 -22.37 7.82 -14.00
C GLU A 271 -23.63 7.62 -13.15
N LYS A 272 -23.85 6.38 -12.71
CA LYS A 272 -25.06 6.01 -11.97
C LYS A 272 -25.09 6.56 -10.55
N TYR A 273 -23.95 6.47 -9.82
CA TYR A 273 -23.91 6.77 -8.39
C TYR A 273 -23.30 8.13 -8.05
N TRP A 274 -22.77 8.85 -9.04
CA TRP A 274 -22.05 10.08 -8.81
C TRP A 274 -22.85 11.32 -9.04
N GLY A 275 -23.80 11.25 -9.91
CA GLY A 275 -24.37 12.43 -10.47
C GLY A 275 -23.30 13.34 -11.13
N LYS A 276 -23.72 14.22 -12.01
CA LYS A 276 -22.89 15.33 -12.44
C LYS A 276 -22.61 16.19 -11.22
N ASN A 277 -21.33 16.49 -10.98
CA ASN A 277 -21.01 17.38 -9.88
C ASN A 277 -21.68 18.75 -10.09
N TYR A 278 -22.00 19.37 -9.00
CA TYR A 278 -22.42 20.76 -8.99
C TYR A 278 -21.24 21.62 -9.43
N HIS A 279 -21.42 22.54 -10.38
CA HIS A 279 -20.41 23.48 -10.91
C HIS A 279 -19.38 22.90 -11.90
N GLY A 280 -19.60 21.75 -12.51
CA GLY A 280 -18.73 21.20 -13.56
C GLY A 280 -17.36 20.69 -13.08
N LYS A 281 -17.15 20.54 -11.76
CA LYS A 281 -15.93 19.99 -11.15
C LYS A 281 -16.11 18.54 -10.72
N TYR A 282 -15.00 17.79 -10.62
CA TYR A 282 -15.04 16.43 -10.11
C TYR A 282 -15.34 16.37 -8.61
N ARG A 283 -15.89 15.26 -8.17
CA ARG A 283 -15.78 14.75 -6.81
C ARG A 283 -14.79 13.62 -6.80
N PHE A 284 -14.08 13.43 -5.69
CA PHE A 284 -13.24 12.27 -5.55
C PHE A 284 -14.05 11.01 -5.24
N PHE A 285 -13.59 9.92 -5.78
CA PHE A 285 -14.19 8.62 -5.62
C PHE A 285 -13.25 7.68 -4.92
N LEU A 286 -13.56 7.44 -3.69
CA LEU A 286 -12.88 6.47 -2.87
C LEU A 286 -13.51 5.10 -3.11
N TYR A 287 -12.79 4.25 -3.80
CA TYR A 287 -13.27 2.94 -4.17
C TYR A 287 -12.71 1.87 -3.22
N GLY A 288 -13.57 1.36 -2.32
CA GLY A 288 -13.26 0.24 -1.43
C GLY A 288 -13.37 -1.08 -2.18
N TRP A 289 -12.27 -1.79 -2.32
CA TRP A 289 -12.22 -3.08 -2.99
C TRP A 289 -11.95 -4.21 -2.00
N LEU A 290 -12.88 -5.15 -1.87
CA LEU A 290 -12.86 -6.22 -0.90
C LEU A 290 -12.49 -7.56 -1.56
N PRO A 291 -11.25 -8.05 -1.44
CA PRO A 291 -10.88 -9.38 -1.89
C PRO A 291 -11.70 -10.45 -1.16
N VAL A 292 -12.18 -11.43 -1.90
CA VAL A 292 -12.94 -12.57 -1.33
C VAL A 292 -12.07 -13.80 -1.06
N ILE A 293 -10.76 -13.66 -1.25
CA ILE A 293 -9.77 -14.75 -1.10
C ILE A 293 -8.68 -14.37 -0.09
N PRO A 294 -7.98 -15.35 0.51
CA PRO A 294 -6.88 -15.12 1.44
C PRO A 294 -5.67 -14.45 0.80
N THR A 295 -4.87 -13.78 1.62
CA THR A 295 -3.62 -13.09 1.21
C THR A 295 -2.65 -13.97 0.44
N GLN A 296 -2.48 -15.24 0.82
CA GLN A 296 -1.60 -16.19 0.12
C GLN A 296 -2.00 -16.35 -1.34
N GLN A 297 -3.30 -16.47 -1.62
CA GLN A 297 -3.81 -16.59 -2.99
C GLN A 297 -3.65 -15.28 -3.76
N MET A 298 -3.90 -14.14 -3.11
CA MET A 298 -3.66 -12.82 -3.70
C MET A 298 -2.17 -12.64 -4.06
N ALA A 299 -1.25 -12.96 -3.15
CA ALA A 299 0.21 -12.89 -3.38
C ALA A 299 0.64 -13.83 -4.51
N ASN A 300 -0.03 -14.96 -4.65
CA ASN A 300 0.17 -15.90 -5.73
C ASN A 300 -0.36 -15.43 -7.11
N GLY A 301 -1.11 -14.34 -7.16
CA GLY A 301 -1.60 -13.72 -8.38
C GLY A 301 -2.97 -14.23 -8.85
N GLU A 302 -3.77 -14.86 -7.98
CA GLU A 302 -5.11 -15.34 -8.37
C GLU A 302 -6.08 -14.19 -8.72
N LEU A 303 -5.76 -12.94 -8.32
CA LEU A 303 -6.49 -11.72 -8.73
C LEU A 303 -5.84 -10.94 -9.90
N ASP A 304 -4.79 -11.46 -10.52
CA ASP A 304 -4.07 -10.71 -11.56
C ASP A 304 -4.95 -10.33 -12.76
N ASP A 305 -5.77 -11.25 -13.23
CA ASP A 305 -6.66 -11.01 -14.38
C ASP A 305 -7.74 -9.98 -14.03
N PHE A 306 -8.24 -10.01 -12.80
CA PHE A 306 -9.12 -8.97 -12.29
C PHE A 306 -8.41 -7.60 -12.27
N HIS A 307 -7.21 -7.54 -11.70
CA HIS A 307 -6.43 -6.28 -11.64
C HIS A 307 -6.12 -5.74 -13.03
N LYS A 308 -5.73 -6.60 -13.98
CA LYS A 308 -5.45 -6.18 -15.36
C LYS A 308 -6.69 -5.59 -16.03
N SER A 309 -7.82 -6.28 -15.96
CA SER A 309 -9.07 -5.80 -16.57
C SER A 309 -9.54 -4.49 -15.93
N TYR A 310 -9.49 -4.42 -14.62
CA TYR A 310 -9.86 -3.23 -13.84
C TYR A 310 -8.98 -2.03 -14.18
N PHE A 311 -7.65 -2.18 -14.11
CA PHE A 311 -6.75 -1.07 -14.38
C PHE A 311 -6.71 -0.69 -15.86
N ALA A 312 -6.95 -1.62 -16.77
CA ALA A 312 -7.11 -1.29 -18.19
C ALA A 312 -8.34 -0.40 -18.43
N GLU A 313 -9.45 -0.66 -17.75
CA GLU A 313 -10.64 0.19 -17.81
C GLU A 313 -10.39 1.56 -17.17
N VAL A 314 -9.72 1.60 -16.02
CA VAL A 314 -9.35 2.86 -15.35
C VAL A 314 -8.40 3.70 -16.22
N ALA A 315 -7.52 3.08 -16.98
CA ALA A 315 -6.64 3.76 -17.93
C ALA A 315 -7.38 4.33 -19.16
N ALA A 316 -8.59 3.85 -19.45
CA ALA A 316 -9.36 4.31 -20.60
C ALA A 316 -9.73 5.80 -20.49
N GLN A 317 -9.61 6.54 -21.62
CA GLN A 317 -9.80 7.99 -21.65
C GLN A 317 -11.14 8.42 -21.06
N LYS A 318 -12.22 7.72 -21.39
CA LYS A 318 -13.57 8.01 -20.90
C LYS A 318 -13.68 7.98 -19.36
N VAL A 319 -12.96 7.07 -18.69
CA VAL A 319 -12.93 6.99 -17.22
C VAL A 319 -12.05 8.09 -16.65
N ARG A 320 -10.91 8.36 -17.29
CA ARG A 320 -9.98 9.44 -16.90
C ARG A 320 -10.64 10.82 -17.00
N ASP A 321 -11.51 11.05 -17.98
CA ASP A 321 -12.25 12.30 -18.14
C ASP A 321 -13.25 12.56 -17.00
N MET A 322 -13.56 11.55 -16.20
CA MET A 322 -14.41 11.66 -15.00
C MET A 322 -13.60 11.98 -13.72
N GLY A 323 -12.31 12.23 -13.82
CA GLY A 323 -11.40 12.52 -12.70
C GLY A 323 -10.69 11.27 -12.13
N PRO A 324 -9.71 11.46 -11.24
CA PRO A 324 -8.93 10.36 -10.66
C PRO A 324 -9.78 9.45 -9.77
N ILE A 325 -9.38 8.20 -9.69
CA ILE A 325 -9.94 7.21 -8.77
C ILE A 325 -9.00 7.07 -7.59
N TRP A 326 -9.56 6.96 -6.40
CA TRP A 326 -8.85 6.68 -5.17
C TRP A 326 -9.10 5.22 -4.81
N PHE A 327 -8.09 4.37 -5.00
CA PHE A 327 -8.18 2.95 -4.71
C PHE A 327 -7.92 2.70 -3.23
N ARG A 328 -8.86 2.03 -2.58
CA ARG A 328 -8.77 1.57 -1.20
C ARG A 328 -8.96 0.04 -1.17
N PRO A 329 -8.01 -0.73 -1.73
CA PRO A 329 -8.14 -2.17 -1.83
C PRO A 329 -7.78 -2.86 -0.51
N ALA A 330 -8.43 -3.99 -0.23
CA ALA A 330 -8.13 -4.87 0.90
C ALA A 330 -8.00 -4.11 2.24
N ASN A 331 -8.95 -3.22 2.51
CA ASN A 331 -8.97 -2.45 3.75
C ASN A 331 -9.25 -3.32 4.97
N GLU A 332 -8.89 -2.83 6.17
CA GLU A 332 -9.09 -3.49 7.47
C GLU A 332 -8.40 -4.86 7.58
N MET A 333 -7.24 -5.03 6.94
CA MET A 333 -6.47 -6.26 6.89
C MET A 333 -5.99 -6.75 8.28
N ASN A 334 -5.99 -5.88 9.27
CA ASN A 334 -5.68 -6.17 10.67
C ASN A 334 -6.91 -6.59 11.49
N GLY A 335 -8.07 -6.81 10.84
CA GLY A 335 -9.33 -7.25 11.43
C GLY A 335 -9.70 -8.68 11.04
N SER A 336 -10.01 -9.54 12.02
CA SER A 336 -10.33 -10.97 11.82
C SER A 336 -11.64 -11.23 11.05
N TRP A 337 -12.39 -10.21 10.72
CA TRP A 337 -13.61 -10.26 9.90
C TRP A 337 -13.34 -10.24 8.39
N THR A 338 -12.09 -10.00 7.98
CA THR A 338 -11.71 -10.06 6.56
C THR A 338 -11.08 -11.41 6.21
N PRO A 339 -11.26 -11.96 4.99
CA PRO A 339 -10.65 -13.23 4.58
C PRO A 339 -9.13 -13.13 4.39
N TYR A 340 -8.58 -11.91 4.37
CA TYR A 340 -7.17 -11.60 4.11
C TYR A 340 -6.43 -11.06 5.35
N TYR A 341 -6.95 -11.28 6.57
CA TYR A 341 -6.26 -10.90 7.81
C TYR A 341 -5.22 -11.95 8.24
N GLY A 342 -4.33 -11.56 9.16
CA GLY A 342 -3.47 -12.49 9.91
C GLY A 342 -2.21 -12.94 9.19
N ASP A 343 -1.96 -12.46 7.98
CA ASP A 343 -0.78 -12.79 7.17
C ASP A 343 -0.17 -11.51 6.55
N PRO A 344 0.53 -10.71 7.35
CA PRO A 344 1.12 -9.44 6.88
C PRO A 344 2.10 -9.64 5.72
N THR A 345 2.92 -10.68 5.75
CA THR A 345 3.92 -10.93 4.71
C THR A 345 3.29 -11.10 3.34
N ASN A 346 2.31 -11.98 3.21
CA ASN A 346 1.64 -12.17 1.92
C ASN A 346 0.73 -10.99 1.56
N TYR A 347 0.18 -10.27 2.54
CA TYR A 347 -0.56 -9.04 2.27
C TYR A 347 0.33 -7.98 1.58
N VAL A 348 1.53 -7.73 2.12
CA VAL A 348 2.50 -6.80 1.51
C VAL A 348 2.87 -7.23 0.09
N LYS A 349 3.15 -8.53 -0.13
CA LYS A 349 3.42 -9.07 -1.47
C LYS A 349 2.25 -8.88 -2.43
N ALA A 350 1.03 -9.16 -1.98
CA ALA A 350 -0.19 -8.98 -2.77
C ALA A 350 -0.44 -7.51 -3.15
N TRP A 351 -0.26 -6.60 -2.19
CA TRP A 351 -0.38 -5.16 -2.44
C TRP A 351 0.62 -4.67 -3.49
N ARG A 352 1.90 -5.00 -3.31
CA ARG A 352 2.97 -4.62 -4.24
C ARG A 352 2.73 -5.20 -5.64
N ARG A 353 2.24 -6.45 -5.72
CA ARG A 353 1.88 -7.10 -6.98
C ARG A 353 0.77 -6.35 -7.71
N MET A 354 -0.31 -6.04 -7.04
CA MET A 354 -1.40 -5.22 -7.58
C MET A 354 -0.91 -3.85 -8.07
N TYR A 355 -0.14 -3.14 -7.25
CA TYR A 355 0.42 -1.83 -7.59
C TYR A 355 1.31 -1.90 -8.83
N ASN A 356 2.16 -2.92 -8.95
CA ASN A 356 3.03 -3.09 -10.12
C ASN A 356 2.22 -3.34 -11.41
N ILE A 357 1.10 -4.05 -11.35
CA ILE A 357 0.19 -4.19 -12.49
C ILE A 357 -0.39 -2.83 -12.87
N ALA A 358 -0.85 -2.05 -11.90
CA ALA A 358 -1.35 -0.69 -12.14
C ALA A 358 -0.27 0.24 -12.73
N GLU A 359 0.96 0.15 -12.25
CA GLU A 359 2.09 0.95 -12.74
C GLU A 359 2.44 0.60 -14.19
N GLN A 360 2.45 -0.68 -14.55
CA GLN A 360 2.69 -1.12 -15.94
C GLN A 360 1.63 -0.62 -16.92
N LEU A 361 0.41 -0.42 -16.44
CA LEU A 361 -0.70 0.14 -17.22
C LEU A 361 -0.79 1.68 -17.16
N GLY A 362 0.17 2.34 -16.49
CA GLY A 362 0.23 3.80 -16.39
C GLY A 362 -0.82 4.42 -15.46
N VAL A 363 -1.46 3.61 -14.61
CA VAL A 363 -2.57 4.05 -13.75
C VAL A 363 -2.07 4.83 -12.53
N THR A 364 -0.89 4.49 -12.01
CA THR A 364 -0.35 5.03 -10.76
C THR A 364 0.00 6.52 -10.83
N ALA A 365 0.33 7.05 -12.00
CA ALA A 365 0.70 8.46 -12.17
C ALA A 365 -0.47 9.43 -11.92
N TYR A 366 -1.70 8.98 -12.16
CA TYR A 366 -2.91 9.81 -12.12
C TYR A 366 -3.85 9.48 -10.97
N ASN A 367 -3.96 8.20 -10.60
CA ASN A 367 -4.86 7.74 -9.55
C ASN A 367 -4.15 7.65 -8.19
N VAL A 368 -4.91 7.43 -7.13
CA VAL A 368 -4.44 7.44 -5.74
C VAL A 368 -4.57 6.06 -5.12
N PHE A 369 -3.54 5.58 -4.45
CA PHE A 369 -3.54 4.33 -3.69
C PHE A 369 -3.63 4.63 -2.19
N VAL A 370 -4.72 4.22 -1.57
CA VAL A 370 -5.04 4.44 -0.16
C VAL A 370 -4.89 3.13 0.60
N TRP A 371 -3.86 3.01 1.41
CA TRP A 371 -3.69 1.88 2.33
C TRP A 371 -4.45 2.17 3.63
N SER A 372 -5.34 1.26 4.06
CA SER A 372 -6.33 1.58 5.09
C SER A 372 -6.59 0.42 6.06
N PRO A 373 -5.86 0.33 7.18
CA PRO A 373 -6.19 -0.57 8.27
C PRO A 373 -7.41 -0.10 9.06
N ASN A 374 -7.94 -0.99 9.92
CA ASN A 374 -8.79 -0.57 11.02
C ASN A 374 -7.94 0.10 12.11
N SER A 375 -8.47 1.11 12.79
CA SER A 375 -7.80 1.81 13.89
C SER A 375 -7.42 0.89 15.06
N VAL A 376 -8.13 -0.24 15.18
CA VAL A 376 -7.93 -1.26 16.21
C VAL A 376 -7.65 -2.60 15.56
N SER A 377 -6.47 -3.18 15.85
CA SER A 377 -6.15 -4.53 15.39
C SER A 377 -6.91 -5.59 16.19
N MET A 378 -7.56 -6.54 15.49
CA MET A 378 -8.28 -7.65 16.09
C MET A 378 -7.84 -8.97 15.42
N PRO A 379 -7.18 -9.88 16.15
CA PRO A 379 -6.73 -9.78 17.54
C PRO A 379 -5.64 -8.71 17.76
N GLY A 380 -5.59 -8.13 18.97
CA GLY A 380 -4.62 -7.11 19.35
C GLY A 380 -3.26 -7.70 19.73
N THR A 381 -2.62 -8.41 18.79
CA THR A 381 -1.28 -9.01 18.96
C THR A 381 -0.24 -8.23 18.19
N GLU A 382 1.03 -8.30 18.60
CA GLU A 382 2.15 -7.65 17.88
C GLU A 382 2.26 -8.18 16.44
N ALA A 383 2.07 -9.46 16.22
CA ALA A 383 2.06 -10.06 14.87
C ALA A 383 0.97 -9.49 13.95
N ASN A 384 -0.16 -9.04 14.53
CA ASN A 384 -1.28 -8.44 13.81
C ASN A 384 -1.29 -6.90 13.88
N ALA A 385 -0.21 -6.28 14.32
CA ALA A 385 -0.11 -4.82 14.35
C ALA A 385 -0.22 -4.24 12.93
N MET A 386 -0.96 -3.12 12.77
CA MET A 386 -1.21 -2.52 11.46
C MET A 386 0.09 -2.23 10.68
N LYS A 387 1.15 -1.80 11.36
CA LYS A 387 2.45 -1.50 10.74
C LYS A 387 3.04 -2.66 9.96
N ASN A 388 2.77 -3.91 10.37
CA ASN A 388 3.31 -5.11 9.73
C ASN A 388 2.71 -5.36 8.33
N TYR A 389 1.56 -4.77 8.04
CA TYR A 389 0.87 -4.84 6.75
C TYR A 389 1.24 -3.70 5.80
N TYR A 390 2.11 -2.77 6.23
CA TYR A 390 2.42 -1.61 5.41
C TYR A 390 3.33 -1.98 4.24
N PRO A 391 2.93 -1.73 2.99
CA PRO A 391 3.70 -2.13 1.82
C PRO A 391 4.90 -1.23 1.52
N GLY A 392 5.04 -0.11 2.24
CA GLY A 392 6.08 0.90 2.06
C GLY A 392 5.60 2.14 1.32
N ASP A 393 6.26 3.28 1.57
CA ASP A 393 5.88 4.60 1.04
C ASP A 393 5.83 4.67 -0.48
N MET A 394 6.64 3.85 -1.17
CA MET A 394 6.67 3.77 -2.64
C MET A 394 5.36 3.23 -3.25
N TYR A 395 4.57 2.50 -2.47
CA TYR A 395 3.35 1.82 -2.91
C TYR A 395 2.06 2.42 -2.38
N VAL A 396 2.16 3.51 -1.65
CA VAL A 396 1.03 4.17 -0.99
C VAL A 396 1.08 5.67 -1.23
N ASP A 397 -0.03 6.27 -1.62
CA ASP A 397 -0.15 7.72 -1.76
C ASP A 397 -0.71 8.35 -0.49
N TRP A 398 -1.74 7.71 0.11
CA TRP A 398 -2.42 8.18 1.30
C TRP A 398 -2.58 7.06 2.33
N LEU A 399 -2.39 7.40 3.61
CA LEU A 399 -2.77 6.55 4.72
C LEU A 399 -4.26 6.74 4.99
N GLY A 400 -5.04 5.68 4.82
CA GLY A 400 -6.42 5.60 5.29
C GLY A 400 -6.49 4.96 6.67
N VAL A 401 -7.61 5.16 7.36
CA VAL A 401 -7.96 4.40 8.56
C VAL A 401 -9.47 4.28 8.69
N SER A 402 -9.97 3.08 8.97
CA SER A 402 -11.35 2.89 9.42
C SER A 402 -11.39 3.21 10.91
N CYS A 403 -12.20 4.20 11.28
CA CYS A 403 -12.26 4.75 12.64
C CYS A 403 -13.64 4.56 13.24
N TYR A 404 -13.76 3.54 14.10
CA TYR A 404 -14.99 3.20 14.82
C TYR A 404 -14.72 2.98 16.29
N PRO A 405 -15.69 3.27 17.19
CA PRO A 405 -15.51 3.03 18.60
C PRO A 405 -15.42 1.51 18.86
N PRO A 406 -14.29 1.01 19.38
CA PRO A 406 -14.19 -0.38 19.80
C PRO A 406 -15.10 -0.68 20.98
N SER A 407 -15.37 -1.95 21.27
CA SER A 407 -16.10 -2.37 22.44
C SER A 407 -15.42 -1.88 23.72
N LEU A 408 -16.22 -1.48 24.70
CA LEU A 408 -15.72 -1.03 25.99
C LEU A 408 -14.94 -2.17 26.69
N SER A 409 -13.71 -1.88 27.10
CA SER A 409 -12.82 -2.86 27.73
C SER A 409 -11.73 -2.16 28.55
N ALA A 410 -10.93 -2.91 29.30
CA ALA A 410 -9.78 -2.37 30.02
C ALA A 410 -8.73 -1.75 29.06
N THR A 411 -8.59 -2.28 27.85
CA THR A 411 -7.70 -1.73 26.81
C THR A 411 -8.28 -0.48 26.18
N TYR A 412 -9.59 -0.43 26.00
CA TYR A 412 -10.34 0.68 25.41
C TYR A 412 -11.40 1.21 26.39
N PRO A 413 -10.96 1.89 27.46
CA PRO A 413 -11.86 2.61 28.36
C PRO A 413 -12.53 3.77 27.59
N GLU A 414 -13.56 4.36 28.17
CA GLU A 414 -14.38 5.38 27.50
C GLU A 414 -13.54 6.50 26.86
N GLU A 415 -12.48 6.95 27.50
CA GLU A 415 -11.64 8.06 27.04
C GLU A 415 -10.81 7.73 25.79
N ARG A 416 -10.59 6.44 25.52
CA ARG A 416 -9.73 5.96 24.41
C ARG A 416 -10.50 5.49 23.18
N ARG A 417 -11.80 5.71 23.12
CA ARG A 417 -12.68 5.16 22.08
C ARG A 417 -13.12 6.17 21.04
N TYR A 418 -12.54 7.36 21.03
CA TYR A 418 -12.93 8.49 20.19
C TYR A 418 -11.87 8.82 19.12
N PRO A 419 -12.24 9.55 18.05
CA PRO A 419 -11.39 9.77 16.87
C PRO A 419 -9.97 10.23 17.18
N LEU A 420 -9.78 11.22 18.04
CA LEU A 420 -8.45 11.77 18.35
C LEU A 420 -7.50 10.72 18.93
N THR A 421 -8.01 9.80 19.76
CA THR A 421 -7.20 8.72 20.32
C THR A 421 -6.99 7.58 19.33
N LEU A 422 -8.03 7.21 18.59
CA LEU A 422 -7.99 6.10 17.64
C LEU A 422 -7.06 6.37 16.44
N MET A 423 -6.87 7.63 16.10
CA MET A 423 -5.96 8.05 15.01
C MET A 423 -4.47 7.89 15.34
N GLN A 424 -4.09 7.71 16.61
CA GLN A 424 -2.67 7.74 16.99
C GLN A 424 -1.86 6.60 16.36
N GLY A 425 -2.45 5.42 16.14
CA GLY A 425 -1.76 4.27 15.54
C GLY A 425 -1.31 4.51 14.11
N ILE A 426 -2.16 5.12 13.28
CA ILE A 426 -1.86 5.34 11.85
C ILE A 426 -0.73 6.36 11.65
N LYS A 427 -0.54 7.30 12.57
CA LYS A 427 0.51 8.32 12.52
C LYS A 427 1.91 7.72 12.63
N GLN A 428 2.03 6.53 13.24
CA GLN A 428 3.30 5.83 13.45
C GLN A 428 3.76 5.04 12.22
N VAL A 429 2.91 4.91 11.19
CA VAL A 429 3.20 4.07 10.01
C VAL A 429 4.13 4.79 9.04
N SER A 430 3.89 6.06 8.76
CA SER A 430 4.73 6.91 7.90
C SER A 430 4.67 8.36 8.37
N ALA A 431 5.81 9.06 8.28
CA ALA A 431 5.93 10.46 8.69
C ALA A 431 5.23 11.43 7.73
N ASP A 432 5.32 11.13 6.44
CA ASP A 432 5.15 12.15 5.40
C ASP A 432 3.81 12.00 4.66
N LYS A 433 3.19 10.82 4.72
CA LYS A 433 1.94 10.58 3.98
C LYS A 433 0.78 11.38 4.55
N PRO A 434 -0.07 11.99 3.70
CA PRO A 434 -1.34 12.55 4.15
C PRO A 434 -2.22 11.44 4.72
N ILE A 435 -3.02 11.80 5.72
CA ILE A 435 -3.91 10.86 6.41
C ILE A 435 -5.36 11.17 6.04
N MET A 436 -6.17 10.12 5.94
CA MET A 436 -7.61 10.23 5.84
C MET A 436 -8.31 9.28 6.83
N ILE A 437 -9.41 9.73 7.43
CA ILE A 437 -10.38 8.78 7.94
C ILE A 437 -11.18 8.31 6.71
N SER A 438 -10.76 7.16 6.17
CA SER A 438 -11.32 6.61 4.94
C SER A 438 -12.74 6.06 5.12
N GLU A 439 -13.13 5.88 6.39
CA GLU A 439 -14.43 5.41 6.81
C GLU A 439 -14.53 5.56 8.32
N GLY A 440 -15.63 6.06 8.83
CA GLY A 440 -15.83 6.16 10.27
C GLY A 440 -17.20 6.71 10.65
N GLY A 441 -17.53 6.53 11.92
CA GLY A 441 -18.78 7.00 12.51
C GLY A 441 -18.92 6.48 13.94
N TYR A 442 -19.88 7.00 14.67
CA TYR A 442 -20.18 6.54 16.01
C TYR A 442 -20.88 5.16 16.00
N SER A 443 -21.09 4.59 17.16
CA SER A 443 -21.92 3.40 17.37
C SER A 443 -22.87 3.62 18.55
N SER A 444 -23.85 2.75 18.70
CA SER A 444 -24.81 2.79 19.82
C SER A 444 -24.15 2.71 21.22
N THR A 445 -22.85 2.42 21.29
CA THR A 445 -22.12 2.22 22.56
C THR A 445 -21.21 3.37 22.95
N CYS A 446 -21.28 4.53 22.30
CA CYS A 446 -20.49 5.72 22.64
C CYS A 446 -21.34 6.98 22.71
N ASP A 447 -20.81 8.06 23.29
CA ASP A 447 -21.43 9.39 23.25
C ASP A 447 -21.33 9.97 21.84
N HIS A 448 -22.45 10.03 21.12
CA HIS A 448 -22.52 10.48 19.73
C HIS A 448 -22.12 11.94 19.56
N GLN A 449 -22.54 12.83 20.49
CA GLN A 449 -22.18 14.25 20.42
C GLN A 449 -20.69 14.46 20.68
N ARG A 450 -20.11 13.72 21.61
CA ARG A 450 -18.66 13.74 21.85
C ARG A 450 -17.91 13.22 20.62
N TRP A 451 -18.38 12.14 19.99
CA TRP A 451 -17.79 11.61 18.76
C TRP A 451 -17.76 12.68 17.66
N VAL A 452 -18.87 13.36 17.42
CA VAL A 452 -18.97 14.44 16.44
C VAL A 452 -18.04 15.59 16.77
N ARG A 453 -17.97 16.03 18.04
CA ARG A 453 -17.02 17.10 18.43
C ARG A 453 -15.58 16.72 18.19
N GLU A 454 -15.16 15.49 18.54
CA GLU A 454 -13.78 15.04 18.34
C GLU A 454 -13.46 14.83 16.86
N TRP A 455 -14.43 14.38 16.05
CA TRP A 455 -14.30 14.31 14.60
C TRP A 455 -13.94 15.66 13.99
N PHE A 456 -14.62 16.69 14.37
CA PHE A 456 -14.37 18.04 13.84
C PHE A 456 -13.16 18.75 14.49
N LYS A 457 -12.71 18.34 15.67
CA LYS A 457 -11.45 18.80 16.29
C LYS A 457 -10.20 18.27 15.55
N LEU A 458 -10.33 17.27 14.71
CA LEU A 458 -9.20 16.78 13.90
C LEU A 458 -8.52 17.88 13.08
N LYS A 459 -9.24 18.92 12.69
CA LYS A 459 -8.66 20.07 11.97
C LYS A 459 -7.55 20.79 12.76
N ASP A 460 -7.67 20.83 14.07
CA ASP A 460 -6.76 21.56 14.96
C ASP A 460 -5.70 20.64 15.58
N GLU A 461 -6.09 19.41 15.89
CA GLU A 461 -5.26 18.44 16.63
C GLU A 461 -4.42 17.54 15.69
N GLU A 462 -4.88 17.31 14.45
CA GLU A 462 -4.26 16.39 13.50
C GLU A 462 -4.16 16.99 12.09
N PRO A 463 -3.28 17.98 11.86
CA PRO A 463 -3.22 18.73 10.60
C PRO A 463 -2.85 17.88 9.37
N ARG A 464 -2.31 16.67 9.58
CA ARG A 464 -2.06 15.69 8.52
C ARG A 464 -3.34 15.01 8.01
N VAL A 465 -4.46 15.11 8.75
CA VAL A 465 -5.75 14.61 8.28
C VAL A 465 -6.29 15.57 7.23
N LYS A 466 -6.35 15.09 5.99
CA LYS A 466 -6.72 15.88 4.81
C LYS A 466 -7.99 15.39 4.10
N ALA A 467 -8.58 14.30 4.60
CA ALA A 467 -9.89 13.81 4.18
C ALA A 467 -10.57 13.06 5.31
N VAL A 468 -11.89 13.17 5.39
CA VAL A 468 -12.73 12.41 6.30
C VAL A 468 -13.96 11.90 5.57
N VAL A 469 -14.35 10.65 5.81
CA VAL A 469 -15.51 9.99 5.18
C VAL A 469 -16.41 9.43 6.25
N TRP A 470 -17.60 10.01 6.39
CA TRP A 470 -18.61 9.54 7.33
C TRP A 470 -19.38 8.35 6.75
N GLU A 471 -19.44 7.24 7.49
CA GLU A 471 -20.29 6.11 7.14
C GLU A 471 -21.71 6.33 7.69
N ASN A 472 -22.61 6.83 6.85
CA ASN A 472 -23.99 7.09 7.23
C ASN A 472 -24.88 5.84 7.01
N HIS A 473 -24.55 4.74 7.64
CA HIS A 473 -25.15 3.44 7.40
C HIS A 473 -25.60 2.77 8.71
N GLU A 474 -26.70 2.03 8.66
CA GLU A 474 -27.11 1.13 9.72
C GLU A 474 -26.48 -0.25 9.50
N ASN A 475 -25.67 -0.68 10.45
CA ASN A 475 -25.06 -1.99 10.44
C ASN A 475 -25.69 -2.84 11.54
N ALA A 476 -26.28 -3.97 11.17
CA ALA A 476 -26.96 -4.86 12.10
C ALA A 476 -26.05 -5.40 13.23
N GLU A 477 -24.74 -5.53 12.94
CA GLU A 477 -23.75 -6.06 13.90
C GLU A 477 -23.13 -4.97 14.77
N ASN A 478 -22.93 -3.75 14.21
CA ASN A 478 -22.14 -2.69 14.82
C ASN A 478 -22.97 -1.44 15.21
N GLY A 479 -24.28 -1.50 15.01
CA GLY A 479 -25.21 -0.45 15.37
C GLY A 479 -25.45 0.59 14.29
N ASP A 480 -26.30 1.56 14.61
CA ASP A 480 -26.73 2.62 13.71
C ASP A 480 -25.75 3.79 13.73
N ARG A 481 -25.09 4.05 12.61
CA ARG A 481 -24.12 5.16 12.41
C ARG A 481 -24.73 6.33 11.65
N ARG A 482 -26.02 6.24 11.32
CA ARG A 482 -26.73 7.29 10.60
C ARG A 482 -26.88 8.53 11.46
N LEU A 483 -26.47 9.68 10.95
CA LEU A 483 -26.60 10.96 11.66
C LEU A 483 -28.06 11.26 12.04
N GLN A 484 -29.00 10.90 11.16
CA GLN A 484 -30.43 11.12 11.42
C GLN A 484 -31.02 10.24 12.54
N SER A 485 -30.30 9.22 13.02
CA SER A 485 -30.75 8.41 14.16
C SER A 485 -30.59 9.11 15.51
N ASP A 486 -29.73 10.15 15.58
CA ASP A 486 -29.56 10.98 16.76
C ASP A 486 -29.72 12.47 16.37
N PRO A 487 -30.87 13.09 16.65
CA PRO A 487 -31.13 14.48 16.29
C PRO A 487 -30.14 15.49 16.88
N LEU A 488 -29.61 15.24 18.10
CA LEU A 488 -28.67 16.16 18.73
C LEU A 488 -27.27 16.05 18.08
N ALA A 489 -26.84 14.84 17.75
CA ALA A 489 -25.60 14.62 17.02
C ALA A 489 -25.70 15.19 15.58
N LEU A 490 -26.84 15.04 14.92
CA LEU A 490 -27.09 15.60 13.60
C LEU A 490 -27.01 17.14 13.60
N GLU A 491 -27.70 17.82 14.51
CA GLU A 491 -27.66 19.29 14.58
C GLU A 491 -26.24 19.79 14.86
N LEU A 492 -25.51 19.13 15.76
CA LEU A 492 -24.11 19.45 16.01
C LEU A 492 -23.24 19.23 14.78
N TYR A 493 -23.44 18.14 14.04
CA TYR A 493 -22.73 17.87 12.79
C TYR A 493 -23.00 18.95 11.75
N LYS A 494 -24.27 19.32 11.56
CA LYS A 494 -24.70 20.39 10.65
C LYS A 494 -24.06 21.73 10.97
N GLU A 495 -23.92 22.06 12.26
CA GLU A 495 -23.22 23.27 12.70
C GLU A 495 -21.74 23.24 12.35
N LEU A 496 -21.03 22.19 12.79
CA LEU A 496 -19.57 22.10 12.71
C LEU A 496 -19.06 21.89 11.28
N VAL A 497 -19.81 21.22 10.42
CA VAL A 497 -19.42 20.96 9.04
C VAL A 497 -19.42 22.23 8.17
N GLN A 498 -20.12 23.30 8.59
CA GLN A 498 -20.16 24.57 7.84
C GLN A 498 -18.82 25.33 7.85
N ASP A 499 -17.90 25.00 8.76
CA ASP A 499 -16.56 25.59 8.76
C ASP A 499 -15.92 25.38 7.36
N PRO A 500 -15.41 26.45 6.69
CA PRO A 500 -14.79 26.35 5.37
C PRO A 500 -13.58 25.43 5.29
N TYR A 501 -13.03 25.03 6.43
CA TYR A 501 -11.97 24.02 6.50
C TYR A 501 -12.42 22.67 5.92
N TRP A 502 -13.68 22.32 6.07
CA TRP A 502 -14.28 21.10 5.52
C TRP A 502 -14.71 21.35 4.08
N LEU A 503 -13.89 20.85 3.16
CA LEU A 503 -14.02 21.15 1.74
C LEU A 503 -15.21 20.39 1.13
N ASP A 504 -16.14 21.11 0.58
CA ASP A 504 -17.28 20.60 -0.19
C ASP A 504 -16.97 20.46 -1.69
N LEU A 505 -15.89 21.12 -2.16
CA LEU A 505 -15.40 21.07 -3.53
C LEU A 505 -13.89 20.81 -3.55
N ILE A 506 -13.39 20.28 -4.64
CA ILE A 506 -11.96 20.15 -4.90
C ILE A 506 -11.39 21.56 -5.15
N PRO A 507 -10.35 22.00 -4.41
CA PRO A 507 -9.73 23.31 -4.60
C PRO A 507 -9.13 23.46 -6.00
N ASP A 508 -9.11 24.70 -6.52
CA ASP A 508 -8.61 24.99 -7.87
C ASP A 508 -7.15 24.58 -8.10
N ALA A 509 -6.31 24.70 -7.07
CA ALA A 509 -4.90 24.24 -7.14
C ALA A 509 -4.82 22.71 -7.35
N VAL A 510 -5.64 21.96 -6.62
CA VAL A 510 -5.71 20.49 -6.77
C VAL A 510 -6.34 20.13 -8.11
N TYR A 511 -7.35 20.88 -8.55
CA TYR A 511 -7.96 20.66 -9.87
C TYR A 511 -6.93 20.87 -10.99
N SER A 512 -6.08 21.88 -10.88
CA SER A 512 -4.97 22.13 -11.82
C SER A 512 -3.94 20.99 -11.81
N GLU A 513 -3.65 20.43 -10.64
CA GLU A 513 -2.79 19.24 -10.51
C GLU A 513 -3.42 18.04 -11.22
N ILE A 514 -4.71 17.77 -11.05
CA ILE A 514 -5.46 16.69 -11.72
C ILE A 514 -5.28 16.80 -13.23
N GLU A 515 -5.54 17.98 -13.82
CA GLU A 515 -5.43 18.19 -15.26
C GLU A 515 -3.98 18.05 -15.75
N THR A 516 -2.99 18.52 -14.97
CA THR A 516 -1.57 18.35 -15.29
C THR A 516 -1.19 16.87 -15.31
N ARG A 517 -1.52 16.11 -14.29
CA ARG A 517 -1.23 14.66 -14.21
C ARG A 517 -1.95 13.87 -15.29
N LYS A 518 -3.21 14.21 -15.57
CA LYS A 518 -4.00 13.61 -16.65
C LYS A 518 -3.31 13.76 -18.02
N ASN A 519 -2.75 14.92 -18.30
CA ASN A 519 -2.06 15.20 -19.57
C ASN A 519 -0.70 14.51 -19.68
N ASN A 520 0.04 14.42 -18.56
CA ASN A 520 1.37 13.82 -18.52
C ASN A 520 1.37 12.28 -18.48
N SER A 521 0.25 11.67 -18.16
CA SER A 521 0.10 10.20 -18.02
C SER A 521 -0.50 9.52 -19.27
N LYS A 522 -0.45 10.20 -20.44
CA LYS A 522 -0.90 9.66 -21.74
C LYS A 522 0.12 8.70 -22.34
#